data_bfe829dfd41dd147ea248e0bc7fec6ec
#
_entry.id   bfe829dfd41dd147ea248e0bc7fec6ec
#
_cell.length_a   1.000
_cell.length_b   1.000
_cell.length_c   1.000
_cell.angle_alpha   90.00
_cell.angle_beta   90.00
_cell.angle_gamma   90.00
#
_symmetry.space_group_name_H-M   'P 1'
#
loop_
_entity.id
_entity.type
_entity.pdbx_description
1 polymer ?
#
loop_
_entity_poly.entity_id
_entity_poly.type
_entity_poly.pdbx_seq_one_letter_code
_entity_poly.pdbx_strand_id
1 'polypeptide(L)'
;MELEELSVVEKAAMLSGGSEWDSRGNDRADIPSFVMSDGPHGVRRQLGEGDHLGIGASKPATCFPTAGTVANSWDPALAEEMGEALGNEAHDLDVNVLLGPGLNIKRNPLCGRNFEYYSEDPIVAGRMAAGLIRGIQSNGISACPKHFAVNSQELRRQASNSVVDERTMRELYLTGFEIAVREAK
;
A
#
# COMPACT_ATOMS: atom_id res chain seq x y z
N MET A 1 29.10 -7.28 -1.48
CA MET A 1 29.65 -6.09 -0.80
C MET A 1 28.80 -5.87 0.45
N GLU A 2 29.43 -5.59 1.60
CA GLU A 2 28.69 -5.35 2.83
C GLU A 2 28.17 -3.92 2.85
N LEU A 3 27.05 -3.68 3.55
CA LEU A 3 26.42 -2.36 3.63
C LEU A 3 27.36 -1.27 4.20
N GLU A 4 28.28 -1.67 5.08
CA GLU A 4 29.29 -0.80 5.68
C GLU A 4 30.28 -0.24 4.67
N GLU A 5 30.50 -0.91 3.55
CA GLU A 5 31.42 -0.49 2.49
C GLU A 5 30.84 0.60 1.58
N LEU A 6 29.52 0.86 1.69
CA LEU A 6 28.88 1.95 0.97
C LEU A 6 29.17 3.30 1.64
N SER A 7 29.50 4.29 0.82
CA SER A 7 29.61 5.69 1.28
C SER A 7 28.27 6.22 1.77
N VAL A 8 28.31 7.26 2.60
CA VAL A 8 27.08 7.94 3.08
C VAL A 8 26.25 8.48 1.92
N VAL A 9 26.90 8.95 0.84
CA VAL A 9 26.22 9.45 -0.36
C VAL A 9 25.46 8.33 -1.08
N GLU A 10 26.04 7.15 -1.22
CA GLU A 10 25.38 5.98 -1.81
C GLU A 10 24.19 5.51 -0.96
N LYS A 11 24.38 5.41 0.36
CA LYS A 11 23.29 5.08 1.29
C LYS A 11 22.16 6.08 1.20
N ALA A 12 22.45 7.38 1.18
CA ALA A 12 21.45 8.43 1.05
C ALA A 12 20.74 8.40 -0.31
N ALA A 13 21.46 8.10 -1.40
CA ALA A 13 20.88 7.96 -2.73
C ALA A 13 19.85 6.82 -2.81
N MET A 14 20.10 5.70 -2.14
CA MET A 14 19.18 4.56 -2.10
C MET A 14 17.86 4.84 -1.37
N LEU A 15 17.83 5.87 -0.50
CA LEU A 15 16.61 6.31 0.19
C LEU A 15 15.75 7.25 -0.65
N SER A 16 16.20 7.62 -1.85
CA SER A 16 15.44 8.43 -2.79
C SER A 16 15.02 7.62 -4.01
N GLY A 17 13.94 8.02 -4.69
CA GLY A 17 13.50 7.38 -5.91
C GLY A 17 14.52 7.49 -7.05
N GLY A 18 14.57 6.50 -7.92
CA GLY A 18 15.20 6.57 -9.25
C GLY A 18 14.28 7.29 -10.22
N SER A 19 12.99 7.00 -10.14
CA SER A 19 11.88 7.70 -10.79
C SER A 19 10.73 7.91 -9.81
N GLU A 20 9.53 8.19 -10.30
CA GLU A 20 8.32 8.26 -9.49
C GLU A 20 7.92 6.91 -8.88
N TRP A 21 8.14 5.84 -9.63
CA TRP A 21 7.72 4.49 -9.27
C TRP A 21 8.86 3.51 -9.03
N ASP A 22 10.10 3.89 -9.29
CA ASP A 22 11.26 3.02 -9.14
C ASP A 22 12.14 3.48 -7.97
N SER A 23 12.61 2.54 -7.18
CA SER A 23 13.67 2.80 -6.22
C SER A 23 15.01 3.02 -6.95
N ARG A 24 15.97 3.58 -6.26
CA ARG A 24 17.32 3.69 -6.79
C ARG A 24 18.15 2.47 -6.36
N GLY A 25 18.57 1.67 -7.34
CA GLY A 25 19.52 0.59 -7.12
C GLY A 25 20.95 1.10 -6.89
N ASN A 26 21.88 0.17 -6.66
CA ASN A 26 23.32 0.44 -6.55
C ASN A 26 24.11 -0.69 -7.23
N ASP A 27 24.58 -0.45 -8.45
CA ASP A 27 25.27 -1.46 -9.26
C ASP A 27 26.58 -1.92 -8.60
N ARG A 28 27.28 -1.02 -7.88
CA ARG A 28 28.53 -1.36 -7.18
C ARG A 28 28.30 -2.38 -6.06
N ALA A 29 27.15 -2.34 -5.43
CA ALA A 29 26.76 -3.23 -4.33
C ALA A 29 25.90 -4.41 -4.81
N ASP A 30 25.60 -4.52 -6.10
CA ASP A 30 24.68 -5.50 -6.67
C ASP A 30 23.28 -5.43 -6.01
N ILE A 31 22.82 -4.20 -5.76
CA ILE A 31 21.48 -3.94 -5.21
C ILE A 31 20.57 -3.49 -6.35
N PRO A 32 19.59 -4.30 -6.75
CA PRO A 32 18.70 -3.94 -7.86
C PRO A 32 17.75 -2.82 -7.45
N SER A 33 17.28 -2.06 -8.43
CA SER A 33 16.09 -1.23 -8.30
C SER A 33 14.86 -2.12 -8.15
N PHE A 34 13.85 -1.65 -7.41
CA PHE A 34 12.54 -2.28 -7.36
C PHE A 34 11.44 -1.31 -7.81
N VAL A 35 10.40 -1.86 -8.39
CA VAL A 35 9.26 -1.13 -8.93
C VAL A 35 8.13 -1.12 -7.91
N MET A 36 7.61 0.05 -7.62
CA MET A 36 6.37 0.25 -6.86
C MET A 36 5.23 0.55 -7.82
N SER A 37 4.03 0.14 -7.47
CA SER A 37 2.82 0.50 -8.21
C SER A 37 1.69 0.82 -7.27
N ASP A 38 0.93 1.85 -7.60
CA ASP A 38 -0.36 2.08 -6.95
C ASP A 38 -1.38 1.04 -7.44
N GLY A 39 -2.50 0.92 -6.72
CA GLY A 39 -3.61 0.07 -7.12
C GLY A 39 -3.99 -1.03 -6.15
N PRO A 40 -4.56 -0.69 -4.97
CA PRO A 40 -5.07 -1.67 -4.01
C PRO A 40 -6.28 -2.47 -4.52
N HIS A 41 -6.87 -2.06 -5.65
CA HIS A 41 -8.00 -2.72 -6.30
C HIS A 41 -7.72 -3.07 -7.77
N GLY A 42 -6.46 -3.09 -8.17
CA GLY A 42 -6.01 -3.38 -9.53
C GLY A 42 -4.68 -2.71 -9.77
N VAL A 43 -3.72 -3.48 -10.26
CA VAL A 43 -2.35 -3.00 -10.48
C VAL A 43 -2.35 -1.88 -11.50
N ARG A 44 -1.71 -0.76 -11.15
CA ARG A 44 -1.66 0.39 -12.03
C ARG A 44 -0.25 0.67 -12.51
N ARG A 45 0.30 -0.27 -13.28
CA ARG A 45 1.62 -0.13 -13.88
C ARG A 45 1.59 0.93 -14.98
N GLN A 46 2.07 2.14 -14.68
CA GLN A 46 2.12 3.24 -15.64
C GLN A 46 3.14 3.00 -16.75
N LEU A 47 2.86 3.53 -17.94
CA LEU A 47 3.73 3.48 -19.10
C LEU A 47 4.43 4.84 -19.27
N GLY A 48 5.75 4.80 -19.55
CA GLY A 48 6.55 6.01 -19.74
C GLY A 48 6.94 6.69 -18.43
N GLU A 49 7.16 8.00 -18.49
CA GLU A 49 7.38 8.81 -17.30
C GLU A 49 6.10 8.86 -16.48
N GLY A 50 6.15 8.44 -15.22
CA GLY A 50 5.01 8.38 -14.34
C GLY A 50 4.36 9.76 -14.13
N ASP A 51 3.09 9.77 -13.79
CA ASP A 51 2.39 10.98 -13.37
C ASP A 51 1.72 10.79 -12.01
N HIS A 52 1.72 11.83 -11.17
CA HIS A 52 1.11 11.81 -9.83
C HIS A 52 -0.43 11.78 -9.87
N LEU A 53 -1.04 12.14 -10.99
CA LEU A 53 -2.49 12.20 -11.14
C LEU A 53 -3.05 10.89 -11.69
N GLY A 54 -2.19 10.09 -12.33
CA GLY A 54 -2.56 8.84 -12.95
C GLY A 54 -3.50 9.00 -14.12
N ILE A 55 -3.33 10.02 -14.88
CA ILE A 55 -4.07 10.29 -16.12
C ILE A 55 -3.40 9.61 -17.30
N GLY A 56 -2.09 9.36 -17.18
CA GLY A 56 -1.28 8.70 -18.19
C GLY A 56 -1.71 7.25 -18.44
N ALA A 57 -1.27 6.70 -19.58
CA ALA A 57 -1.54 5.33 -19.96
C ALA A 57 -0.92 4.34 -18.97
N SER A 58 -1.64 3.28 -18.67
CA SER A 58 -1.21 2.16 -17.84
C SER A 58 -1.34 0.84 -18.61
N LYS A 59 -0.58 -0.18 -18.22
CA LYS A 59 -0.81 -1.53 -18.71
C LYS A 59 -2.23 -1.97 -18.33
N PRO A 60 -2.94 -2.72 -19.20
CA PRO A 60 -4.22 -3.30 -18.84
C PRO A 60 -4.09 -4.20 -17.60
N ALA A 61 -5.04 -4.10 -16.69
CA ALA A 61 -5.08 -4.87 -15.47
C ALA A 61 -6.53 -5.09 -15.02
N THR A 62 -6.74 -6.05 -14.13
CA THR A 62 -8.06 -6.37 -13.60
C THR A 62 -8.53 -5.27 -12.65
N CYS A 63 -9.79 -4.86 -12.79
CA CYS A 63 -10.48 -4.01 -11.84
C CYS A 63 -11.14 -4.88 -10.76
N PHE A 64 -10.48 -5.07 -9.65
CA PHE A 64 -11.00 -5.78 -8.50
C PHE A 64 -12.04 -4.95 -7.72
N PRO A 65 -12.90 -5.58 -6.92
CA PRO A 65 -13.83 -4.86 -6.03
C PRO A 65 -13.09 -3.93 -5.08
N THR A 66 -13.69 -2.78 -4.77
CA THR A 66 -13.12 -1.83 -3.81
C THR A 66 -13.02 -2.42 -2.40
N ALA A 67 -12.13 -1.90 -1.57
CA ALA A 67 -11.98 -2.35 -0.18
C ALA A 67 -13.31 -2.29 0.60
N GLY A 68 -14.09 -1.21 0.39
CA GLY A 68 -15.41 -1.09 1.01
C GLY A 68 -16.38 -2.19 0.56
N THR A 69 -16.30 -2.65 -0.67
CA THR A 69 -17.11 -3.77 -1.20
C THR A 69 -16.66 -5.09 -0.58
N VAL A 70 -15.36 -5.38 -0.61
CA VAL A 70 -14.80 -6.61 -0.05
C VAL A 70 -15.05 -6.72 1.44
N ALA A 71 -14.96 -5.63 2.18
CA ALA A 71 -15.22 -5.60 3.63
C ALA A 71 -16.65 -6.00 4.02
N ASN A 72 -17.64 -5.82 3.13
CA ASN A 72 -19.01 -6.27 3.37
C ASN A 72 -19.16 -7.80 3.39
N SER A 73 -18.19 -8.56 2.91
CA SER A 73 -18.18 -10.02 3.05
C SER A 73 -17.89 -10.47 4.47
N TRP A 74 -17.15 -9.65 5.25
CA TRP A 74 -16.63 -10.00 6.58
C TRP A 74 -15.76 -11.25 6.57
N ASP A 75 -15.19 -11.57 5.41
CA ASP A 75 -14.42 -12.78 5.18
C ASP A 75 -12.96 -12.45 4.82
N PRO A 76 -12.03 -12.56 5.79
CA PRO A 76 -10.61 -12.36 5.54
C PRO A 76 -10.00 -13.41 4.57
N ALA A 77 -10.61 -14.61 4.44
CA ALA A 77 -10.11 -15.59 3.49
C ALA A 77 -10.43 -15.19 2.04
N LEU A 78 -11.61 -14.61 1.80
CA LEU A 78 -11.94 -14.01 0.50
C LEU A 78 -10.99 -12.85 0.16
N ALA A 79 -10.62 -12.04 1.15
CA ALA A 79 -9.63 -10.98 0.94
C ALA A 79 -8.25 -11.55 0.60
N GLU A 80 -7.86 -12.67 1.19
CA GLU A 80 -6.62 -13.38 0.88
C GLU A 80 -6.63 -13.94 -0.55
N GLU A 81 -7.70 -14.61 -0.97
CA GLU A 81 -7.87 -15.11 -2.35
C GLU A 81 -7.78 -13.96 -3.37
N MET A 82 -8.43 -12.82 -3.09
CA MET A 82 -8.29 -11.63 -3.93
C MET A 82 -6.85 -11.11 -3.94
N GLY A 83 -6.17 -11.15 -2.80
CA GLY A 83 -4.75 -10.79 -2.68
C GLY A 83 -3.84 -11.68 -3.51
N GLU A 84 -4.09 -12.99 -3.56
CA GLU A 84 -3.35 -13.92 -4.42
C GLU A 84 -3.50 -13.56 -5.90
N ALA A 85 -4.72 -13.30 -6.35
CA ALA A 85 -4.98 -12.90 -7.73
C ALA A 85 -4.30 -11.56 -8.08
N LEU A 86 -4.38 -10.58 -7.18
CA LEU A 86 -3.75 -9.27 -7.33
C LEU A 86 -2.21 -9.37 -7.33
N GLY A 87 -1.64 -10.20 -6.47
CA GLY A 87 -0.20 -10.45 -6.40
C GLY A 87 0.32 -11.16 -7.65
N ASN A 88 -0.41 -12.13 -8.21
CA ASN A 88 -0.08 -12.77 -9.47
C ASN A 88 -0.02 -11.74 -10.61
N GLU A 89 -1.03 -10.88 -10.72
CA GLU A 89 -1.07 -9.84 -11.75
C GLU A 89 0.07 -8.81 -11.56
N ALA A 90 0.39 -8.45 -10.32
CA ALA A 90 1.52 -7.58 -10.01
C ALA A 90 2.86 -8.20 -10.44
N HIS A 91 3.05 -9.49 -10.20
CA HIS A 91 4.21 -10.25 -10.66
C HIS A 91 4.34 -10.23 -12.19
N ASP A 92 3.25 -10.51 -12.91
CA ASP A 92 3.22 -10.51 -14.38
C ASP A 92 3.47 -9.12 -15.00
N LEU A 93 3.25 -8.08 -14.22
CA LEU A 93 3.47 -6.69 -14.61
C LEU A 93 4.83 -6.13 -14.14
N ASP A 94 5.74 -6.97 -13.65
CA ASP A 94 7.05 -6.59 -13.13
C ASP A 94 6.98 -5.54 -11.99
N VAL A 95 6.00 -5.68 -11.09
CA VAL A 95 5.85 -4.87 -9.88
C VAL A 95 6.38 -5.63 -8.68
N ASN A 96 7.26 -5.01 -7.91
CA ASN A 96 7.85 -5.63 -6.71
C ASN A 96 7.11 -5.24 -5.42
N VAL A 97 6.56 -4.03 -5.39
CA VAL A 97 5.82 -3.50 -4.23
C VAL A 97 4.49 -2.94 -4.69
N LEU A 98 3.40 -3.49 -4.18
CA LEU A 98 2.06 -2.97 -4.40
C LEU A 98 1.67 -2.03 -3.25
N LEU A 99 1.32 -0.77 -3.58
CA LEU A 99 0.93 0.25 -2.61
C LEU A 99 -0.52 0.03 -2.16
N GLY A 100 -0.71 -0.93 -1.30
CA GLY A 100 -1.98 -1.36 -0.73
C GLY A 100 -1.77 -2.47 0.30
N PRO A 101 -2.81 -2.78 1.07
CA PRO A 101 -4.14 -2.16 1.10
C PRO A 101 -4.19 -0.80 1.80
N GLY A 102 -5.24 -0.02 1.49
CA GLY A 102 -5.66 1.11 2.28
C GLY A 102 -6.47 0.65 3.49
N LEU A 103 -6.12 1.10 4.71
CA LEU A 103 -6.80 0.63 5.93
C LEU A 103 -7.10 1.73 6.96
N ASN A 104 -7.02 3.00 6.55
CA ASN A 104 -7.43 4.09 7.43
C ASN A 104 -8.91 4.00 7.79
N ILE A 105 -9.25 4.50 8.99
CA ILE A 105 -10.61 4.47 9.50
C ILE A 105 -11.53 5.39 8.70
N LYS A 106 -12.70 4.88 8.28
CA LYS A 106 -13.77 5.64 7.62
C LYS A 106 -14.51 6.52 8.62
N ARG A 107 -13.84 7.55 9.11
CA ARG A 107 -14.41 8.43 10.14
C ARG A 107 -15.54 9.31 9.62
N ASN A 108 -15.42 9.82 8.41
CA ASN A 108 -16.38 10.73 7.79
C ASN A 108 -16.76 10.20 6.39
N PRO A 109 -18.05 10.05 6.08
CA PRO A 109 -18.49 9.54 4.78
C PRO A 109 -18.09 10.45 3.61
N LEU A 110 -17.78 11.71 3.84
CA LEU A 110 -17.32 12.66 2.83
C LEU A 110 -15.82 12.58 2.53
N CYS A 111 -15.07 11.70 3.18
CA CYS A 111 -13.65 11.51 2.83
C CYS A 111 -13.52 10.91 1.44
N GLY A 112 -12.81 11.62 0.54
CA GLY A 112 -12.67 11.24 -0.87
C GLY A 112 -11.97 9.91 -1.11
N ARG A 113 -11.31 9.33 -0.10
CA ARG A 113 -10.58 8.06 -0.19
C ARG A 113 -11.29 6.89 0.50
N ASN A 114 -12.54 7.06 0.93
CA ASN A 114 -13.29 5.97 1.57
C ASN A 114 -13.48 4.74 0.67
N PHE A 115 -13.41 4.88 -0.64
CA PHE A 115 -13.52 3.75 -1.58
C PHE A 115 -12.39 2.72 -1.37
N GLU A 116 -11.19 3.16 -1.00
CA GLU A 116 -10.02 2.30 -0.83
C GLU A 116 -9.80 1.82 0.63
N TYR A 117 -10.66 2.21 1.57
CA TYR A 117 -10.61 1.80 2.96
C TYR A 117 -11.70 0.78 3.30
N TYR A 118 -11.40 -0.15 4.21
CA TYR A 118 -12.31 -1.25 4.53
C TYR A 118 -13.48 -0.82 5.39
N SER A 119 -13.23 -0.24 6.57
CA SER A 119 -14.24 -0.06 7.60
C SER A 119 -13.97 1.16 8.50
N GLU A 120 -14.99 1.55 9.26
CA GLU A 120 -14.83 2.42 10.44
C GLU A 120 -14.35 1.63 11.67
N ASP A 121 -14.55 0.31 11.66
CA ASP A 121 -14.08 -0.59 12.71
C ASP A 121 -12.63 -1.02 12.45
N PRO A 122 -11.69 -0.74 13.40
CA PRO A 122 -10.28 -1.06 13.21
C PRO A 122 -9.99 -2.57 13.18
N ILE A 123 -10.81 -3.40 13.83
CA ILE A 123 -10.62 -4.87 13.84
C ILE A 123 -11.00 -5.44 12.48
N VAL A 124 -12.14 -5.03 11.92
CA VAL A 124 -12.56 -5.42 10.57
C VAL A 124 -11.51 -4.96 9.54
N ALA A 125 -11.13 -3.67 9.61
CA ALA A 125 -10.12 -3.12 8.70
C ALA A 125 -8.79 -3.88 8.78
N GLY A 126 -8.29 -4.15 9.98
CA GLY A 126 -7.03 -4.84 10.21
C GLY A 126 -7.05 -6.29 9.72
N ARG A 127 -8.09 -7.06 9.99
CA ARG A 127 -8.19 -8.46 9.58
C ARG A 127 -8.38 -8.63 8.08
N MET A 128 -9.22 -7.82 7.46
CA MET A 128 -9.37 -7.80 6.01
C MET A 128 -8.06 -7.41 5.32
N ALA A 129 -7.37 -6.39 5.83
CA ALA A 129 -6.06 -6.00 5.32
C ALA A 129 -5.02 -7.11 5.48
N ALA A 130 -4.98 -7.78 6.64
CA ALA A 130 -4.05 -8.89 6.87
C ALA A 130 -4.27 -10.04 5.87
N GLY A 131 -5.52 -10.39 5.56
CA GLY A 131 -5.84 -11.37 4.52
C GLY A 131 -5.27 -10.94 3.17
N LEU A 132 -5.62 -9.75 2.70
CA LEU A 132 -5.12 -9.24 1.41
C LEU A 132 -3.59 -9.22 1.34
N ILE A 133 -2.92 -8.78 2.41
CA ILE A 133 -1.45 -8.74 2.47
C ILE A 133 -0.86 -10.14 2.31
N ARG A 134 -1.38 -11.16 3.04
CA ARG A 134 -0.90 -12.54 2.90
C ARG A 134 -1.04 -13.04 1.46
N GLY A 135 -2.18 -12.80 0.85
CA GLY A 135 -2.42 -13.17 -0.54
C GLY A 135 -1.44 -12.50 -1.51
N ILE A 136 -1.22 -11.19 -1.40
CA ILE A 136 -0.25 -10.47 -2.24
C ILE A 136 1.15 -11.04 -2.04
N GLN A 137 1.56 -11.24 -0.77
CA GLN A 137 2.92 -11.68 -0.42
C GLN A 137 3.19 -13.13 -0.79
N SER A 138 2.17 -13.98 -0.93
CA SER A 138 2.33 -15.38 -1.38
C SER A 138 2.95 -15.50 -2.77
N ASN A 139 2.92 -14.43 -3.55
CA ASN A 139 3.50 -14.34 -4.89
C ASN A 139 4.90 -13.67 -4.92
N GLY A 140 5.51 -13.44 -3.76
CA GLY A 140 6.81 -12.74 -3.67
C GLY A 140 6.73 -11.24 -3.89
N ILE A 141 5.53 -10.65 -3.92
CA ILE A 141 5.30 -9.23 -4.03
C ILE A 141 5.14 -8.63 -2.63
N SER A 142 5.80 -7.52 -2.35
CA SER A 142 5.63 -6.81 -1.09
C SER A 142 4.33 -6.01 -1.09
N ALA A 143 3.53 -6.14 -0.02
CA ALA A 143 2.39 -5.26 0.21
C ALA A 143 2.81 -4.06 1.08
N CYS A 144 2.21 -2.90 0.82
CA CYS A 144 2.47 -1.67 1.57
C CYS A 144 1.17 -1.12 2.15
N PRO A 145 0.80 -1.53 3.39
CA PRO A 145 -0.41 -1.01 4.04
C PRO A 145 -0.32 0.50 4.23
N LYS A 146 -1.40 1.21 3.86
CA LYS A 146 -1.41 2.68 3.81
C LYS A 146 -2.72 3.26 4.35
N HIS A 147 -2.76 4.50 4.80
CA HIS A 147 -1.66 5.47 4.87
C HIS A 147 -1.29 5.69 6.33
N PHE A 148 -0.14 5.30 6.73
CA PHE A 148 0.33 5.40 8.11
C PHE A 148 0.66 6.86 8.45
N ALA A 149 -0.06 7.54 9.34
CA ALA A 149 -1.32 7.12 9.94
C ALA A 149 -2.28 8.32 9.99
N VAL A 150 -3.55 8.08 10.37
CA VAL A 150 -4.55 9.14 10.59
C VAL A 150 -4.91 9.92 9.30
N ASN A 151 -4.86 9.29 8.14
CA ASN A 151 -5.32 9.90 6.89
C ASN A 151 -6.81 9.64 6.66
N SER A 152 -7.68 10.30 7.42
CA SER A 152 -9.14 10.15 7.34
C SER A 152 -9.83 11.34 6.70
N GLN A 153 -9.08 12.23 6.04
CA GLN A 153 -9.60 13.37 5.29
C GLN A 153 -8.61 13.79 4.20
N GLU A 154 -9.14 14.27 3.07
CA GLU A 154 -8.34 14.71 1.93
C GLU A 154 -8.34 16.25 1.76
N LEU A 155 -9.29 16.96 2.37
CA LEU A 155 -9.33 18.41 2.27
C LEU A 155 -8.04 19.01 2.85
N ARG A 156 -7.26 19.68 2.01
CA ARG A 156 -5.98 20.29 2.37
C ARG A 156 -4.98 19.31 2.99
N ARG A 157 -4.94 18.05 2.53
CA ARG A 157 -4.10 16.97 3.07
C ARG A 157 -2.65 17.38 3.33
N GLN A 158 -2.04 18.14 2.44
CA GLN A 158 -0.64 18.58 2.57
C GLN A 158 -0.46 19.82 3.47
N ALA A 159 -1.54 20.44 3.92
CA ALA A 159 -1.50 21.68 4.73
C ALA A 159 -2.26 21.56 6.05
N SER A 160 -3.06 20.51 6.23
CA SER A 160 -3.81 20.27 7.47
C SER A 160 -3.00 19.42 8.45
N ASN A 161 -3.25 19.60 9.74
CA ASN A 161 -2.72 18.75 10.80
C ASN A 161 -3.86 17.86 11.35
N SER A 162 -3.63 16.57 11.39
CA SER A 162 -4.56 15.60 12.00
C SER A 162 -4.35 15.59 13.51
N VAL A 163 -5.15 16.38 14.23
CA VAL A 163 -5.09 16.44 15.69
C VAL A 163 -5.94 15.32 16.29
N VAL A 164 -5.29 14.43 17.04
CA VAL A 164 -5.90 13.30 17.73
C VAL A 164 -5.19 13.06 19.06
N ASP A 165 -5.93 12.71 20.11
CA ASP A 165 -5.32 12.30 21.37
C ASP A 165 -4.67 10.92 21.26
N GLU A 166 -3.71 10.64 22.15
CA GLU A 166 -2.91 9.42 22.07
C GLU A 166 -3.76 8.15 22.23
N ARG A 167 -4.77 8.14 23.11
CA ARG A 167 -5.63 6.98 23.30
C ARG A 167 -6.42 6.65 22.05
N THR A 168 -7.08 7.64 21.47
CA THR A 168 -7.84 7.49 20.21
C THR A 168 -6.93 7.05 19.07
N MET A 169 -5.73 7.63 18.96
CA MET A 169 -4.76 7.23 17.95
C MET A 169 -4.40 5.76 18.07
N ARG A 170 -4.09 5.27 19.28
CA ARG A 170 -3.71 3.87 19.51
C ARG A 170 -4.88 2.90 19.33
N GLU A 171 -6.04 3.20 19.92
CA GLU A 171 -7.16 2.28 19.93
C GLU A 171 -7.91 2.19 18.59
N LEU A 172 -7.95 3.27 17.82
CA LEU A 172 -8.67 3.30 16.53
C LEU A 172 -7.73 3.33 15.33
N TYR A 173 -6.80 4.29 15.27
CA TYR A 173 -6.04 4.53 14.04
C TYR A 173 -4.85 3.60 13.86
N LEU A 174 -4.20 3.14 14.93
CA LEU A 174 -3.05 2.26 14.84
C LEU A 174 -3.39 0.76 14.96
N THR A 175 -4.53 0.42 15.56
CA THR A 175 -4.95 -0.98 15.76
C THR A 175 -5.01 -1.77 14.44
N GLY A 176 -5.58 -1.19 13.38
CA GLY A 176 -5.63 -1.86 12.08
C GLY A 176 -4.24 -2.15 11.51
N PHE A 177 -3.30 -1.21 11.65
CA PHE A 177 -1.91 -1.42 11.22
C PHE A 177 -1.19 -2.46 12.08
N GLU A 178 -1.41 -2.46 13.39
CA GLU A 178 -0.84 -3.47 14.29
C GLU A 178 -1.31 -4.88 13.90
N ILE A 179 -2.60 -5.07 13.67
CA ILE A 179 -3.17 -6.35 13.21
C ILE A 179 -2.54 -6.75 11.86
N ALA A 180 -2.52 -5.85 10.89
CA ALA A 180 -1.94 -6.11 9.58
C ALA A 180 -0.48 -6.58 9.68
N VAL A 181 0.36 -5.90 10.47
CA VAL A 181 1.78 -6.26 10.65
C VAL A 181 1.96 -7.57 11.40
N ARG A 182 1.11 -7.85 12.40
CA ARG A 182 1.26 -9.07 13.23
C ARG A 182 0.70 -10.33 12.57
N GLU A 183 -0.41 -10.20 11.83
CA GLU A 183 -1.15 -11.34 11.28
C GLU A 183 -0.85 -11.63 9.80
N ALA A 184 -0.17 -10.73 9.11
CA ALA A 184 0.15 -10.88 7.68
C ALA A 184 1.61 -11.30 7.41
N LYS A 185 2.15 -12.20 8.23
CA LYS A 185 3.53 -12.72 8.08
C LYS A 185 3.58 -13.85 7.07
#